data_de40494c9808fad740a7f29a7d843832
#
_entry.id   de40494c9808fad740a7f29a7d843832
#
_cell.length_a   1.000
_cell.length_b   1.000
_cell.length_c   1.000
_cell.angle_alpha   90.00
_cell.angle_beta   90.00
_cell.angle_gamma   90.00
#
_symmetry.space_group_name_H-M   'P 1'
#
loop_
_entity.id
_entity.type
_entity.pdbx_description
1 polymer ?
#
loop_
_entity_poly.entity_id
_entity_poly.type
_entity_poly.pdbx_seq_one_letter_code
_entity_poly.pdbx_strand_id
1 'polypeptide(L)'
;LPFVRTAEKVWTAPKMNEGTRVATRDSVINEPKIYTDSIYGPAITQIQLSNGDKLHDAGFKGKGMTIAVIDAGFHNVDKIEAMKNINILGTRDFVNPEADIYAESSHGMSVLSCMAMNQPNVMIGTAPEASYWLLRSEDEYSENLVEQDYWAAAIEFADSVGVDLVNTSLGYYSFD
;
A
#
# COMPACT_ATOMS: atom_id res chain seq x y z
N LEU A 1 -11.91 8.05 25.86
CA LEU A 1 -12.60 9.23 25.35
C LEU A 1 -13.81 9.50 26.23
N PRO A 2 -14.14 10.76 26.60
CA PRO A 2 -15.18 11.06 27.60
C PRO A 2 -16.60 10.69 27.16
N PHE A 3 -16.82 10.39 25.89
CA PHE A 3 -18.11 9.95 25.33
C PHE A 3 -18.23 8.43 25.14
N VAL A 4 -17.15 7.67 25.34
CA VAL A 4 -17.18 6.20 25.28
C VAL A 4 -17.70 5.65 26.60
N ARG A 5 -18.87 4.99 26.58
CA ARG A 5 -19.48 4.39 27.77
C ARG A 5 -18.93 3.01 28.11
N THR A 6 -18.66 2.22 27.10
CA THR A 6 -18.10 0.87 27.20
C THR A 6 -17.18 0.62 26.03
N ALA A 7 -16.11 -0.15 26.24
CA ALA A 7 -15.26 -0.66 25.19
C ALA A 7 -15.00 -2.15 25.49
N GLU A 8 -15.30 -3.01 24.55
CA GLU A 8 -15.06 -4.46 24.62
C GLU A 8 -14.03 -4.86 23.57
N LYS A 9 -13.15 -5.77 23.92
CA LYS A 9 -12.21 -6.35 22.97
C LYS A 9 -12.96 -7.34 22.09
N VAL A 10 -13.13 -7.01 20.80
CA VAL A 10 -13.94 -7.78 19.87
C VAL A 10 -13.26 -9.11 19.52
N TRP A 11 -11.94 -9.09 19.33
CA TRP A 11 -11.18 -10.28 18.95
C TRP A 11 -9.67 -10.11 19.21
N THR A 12 -8.94 -11.23 19.26
CA THR A 12 -7.47 -11.26 19.30
C THR A 12 -7.02 -12.41 18.40
N ALA A 13 -6.19 -12.13 17.42
CA ALA A 13 -5.63 -13.15 16.54
C ALA A 13 -4.97 -14.29 17.34
N PRO A 14 -5.26 -15.56 17.03
CA PRO A 14 -4.47 -16.65 17.57
C PRO A 14 -3.03 -16.52 17.08
N LYS A 15 -2.06 -16.73 17.98
CA LYS A 15 -0.64 -16.78 17.57
C LYS A 15 -0.46 -17.94 16.61
N MET A 16 -0.18 -17.66 15.35
CA MET A 16 0.12 -18.68 14.36
C MET A 16 1.48 -19.34 14.67
N ASN A 17 1.53 -20.65 14.55
CA ASN A 17 2.80 -21.38 14.61
C ASN A 17 3.61 -21.06 13.35
N GLU A 18 4.90 -20.76 13.53
CA GLU A 18 5.88 -20.47 12.47
C GLU A 18 6.10 -21.69 11.55
N GLY A 19 5.13 -22.02 10.70
CA GLY A 19 5.25 -23.27 9.91
C GLY A 19 4.63 -23.28 8.54
N THR A 20 3.78 -22.33 8.22
CA THR A 20 3.10 -22.35 6.91
C THR A 20 3.64 -21.24 6.00
N ARG A 21 4.85 -21.44 5.46
CA ARG A 21 5.30 -20.66 4.32
C ARG A 21 4.50 -21.09 3.09
N VAL A 22 3.72 -20.18 2.54
CA VAL A 22 3.15 -20.31 1.21
C VAL A 22 4.30 -20.54 0.23
N ALA A 23 4.20 -21.60 -0.57
CA ALA A 23 5.21 -21.92 -1.58
C ALA A 23 5.36 -20.72 -2.54
N THR A 24 6.57 -20.18 -2.59
CA THR A 24 6.94 -19.20 -3.61
C THR A 24 6.70 -19.81 -4.99
N ARG A 25 5.86 -19.18 -5.81
CA ARG A 25 5.77 -19.50 -7.23
C ARG A 25 7.17 -19.36 -7.82
N ASP A 26 7.70 -20.45 -8.38
CA ASP A 26 8.87 -20.38 -9.26
C ASP A 26 8.49 -19.46 -10.44
N SER A 27 8.95 -18.22 -10.38
CA SER A 27 8.78 -17.29 -11.46
C SER A 27 9.64 -17.78 -12.62
N VAL A 28 9.00 -18.12 -13.74
CA VAL A 28 9.69 -18.19 -15.02
C VAL A 28 10.20 -16.79 -15.29
N ILE A 29 11.49 -16.56 -15.04
CA ILE A 29 12.16 -15.31 -15.37
C ILE A 29 12.27 -15.29 -16.90
N ASN A 30 11.25 -14.78 -17.57
CA ASN A 30 11.42 -14.33 -18.94
C ASN A 30 12.43 -13.17 -18.87
N GLU A 31 13.48 -13.25 -19.67
CA GLU A 31 14.47 -12.17 -19.76
C GLU A 31 13.74 -10.84 -19.96
N PRO A 32 14.04 -9.79 -19.16
CA PRO A 32 13.32 -8.53 -19.26
C PRO A 32 13.52 -7.95 -20.65
N LYS A 33 12.41 -7.71 -21.37
CA LYS A 33 12.47 -6.87 -22.57
C LYS A 33 13.00 -5.52 -22.13
N ILE A 34 14.19 -5.14 -22.61
CA ILE A 34 14.79 -3.84 -22.32
C ILE A 34 13.99 -2.80 -23.11
N TYR A 35 13.10 -2.09 -22.44
CA TYR A 35 12.41 -0.92 -22.98
C TYR A 35 13.35 0.28 -22.85
N THR A 36 14.27 0.44 -23.81
CA THR A 36 15.40 1.39 -23.73
C THR A 36 15.01 2.85 -23.93
N ASP A 37 13.78 3.14 -24.38
CA ASP A 37 13.41 4.49 -24.84
C ASP A 37 12.29 5.15 -24.04
N SER A 38 11.89 4.62 -22.88
CA SER A 38 10.83 5.20 -22.06
C SER A 38 11.29 5.48 -20.64
N ILE A 39 11.03 6.68 -20.14
CA ILE A 39 11.24 7.04 -18.73
C ILE A 39 10.46 6.14 -17.76
N TYR A 40 9.42 5.45 -18.23
CA TYR A 40 8.61 4.52 -17.43
C TYR A 40 9.27 3.13 -17.30
N GLY A 41 10.35 2.83 -18.03
CA GLY A 41 10.98 1.52 -18.06
C GLY A 41 9.98 0.40 -18.43
N PRO A 42 10.08 -0.77 -17.80
CA PRO A 42 9.17 -1.90 -18.04
C PRO A 42 7.68 -1.61 -17.76
N ALA A 43 7.36 -0.57 -16.98
CA ALA A 43 5.99 -0.21 -16.61
C ALA A 43 5.24 0.55 -17.71
N ILE A 44 5.90 0.90 -18.83
CA ILE A 44 5.30 1.73 -19.91
C ILE A 44 3.96 1.19 -20.41
N THR A 45 3.86 -0.12 -20.60
CA THR A 45 2.62 -0.74 -21.10
C THR A 45 1.46 -0.59 -20.14
N GLN A 46 1.69 -0.71 -18.83
CA GLN A 46 0.66 -0.54 -17.81
C GLN A 46 0.18 0.90 -17.72
N ILE A 47 1.09 1.86 -17.73
CA ILE A 47 0.75 3.29 -17.73
C ILE A 47 -0.05 3.67 -18.97
N GLN A 48 0.32 3.17 -20.14
CA GLN A 48 -0.37 3.45 -21.41
C GLN A 48 -1.76 2.85 -21.48
N LEU A 49 -2.03 1.71 -20.84
CA LEU A 49 -3.36 1.11 -20.78
C LEU A 49 -4.43 2.08 -20.23
N SER A 50 -4.05 2.92 -19.28
CA SER A 50 -4.92 3.94 -18.69
C SER A 50 -4.73 5.35 -19.28
N ASN A 51 -3.89 5.51 -20.31
CA ASN A 51 -3.42 6.79 -20.82
C ASN A 51 -2.72 7.67 -19.75
N GLY A 52 -2.12 7.05 -18.74
CA GLY A 52 -1.42 7.75 -17.66
C GLY A 52 -0.22 8.55 -18.16
N ASP A 53 0.48 8.07 -19.20
CA ASP A 53 1.54 8.80 -19.89
C ASP A 53 1.06 10.16 -20.42
N LYS A 54 -0.12 10.22 -21.02
CA LYS A 54 -0.72 11.47 -21.51
C LYS A 54 -1.12 12.43 -20.38
N LEU A 55 -1.57 11.88 -19.24
CA LEU A 55 -1.85 12.70 -18.06
C LEU A 55 -0.57 13.30 -17.50
N HIS A 56 0.51 12.52 -17.44
CA HIS A 56 1.81 13.00 -17.00
C HIS A 56 2.39 14.07 -17.95
N ASP A 57 2.25 13.90 -19.26
CA ASP A 57 2.66 14.88 -20.27
C ASP A 57 1.86 16.20 -20.13
N ALA A 58 0.61 16.11 -19.71
CA ALA A 58 -0.23 17.27 -19.41
C ALA A 58 0.05 17.89 -18.01
N GLY A 59 1.00 17.32 -17.24
CA GLY A 59 1.41 17.82 -15.92
C GLY A 59 0.64 17.24 -14.73
N PHE A 60 -0.28 16.29 -14.94
CA PHE A 60 -1.05 15.65 -13.88
C PHE A 60 -0.31 14.44 -13.33
N LYS A 61 0.47 14.62 -12.26
CA LYS A 61 1.32 13.61 -11.61
C LYS A 61 1.00 13.44 -10.12
N GLY A 62 -0.14 13.94 -9.65
CA GLY A 62 -0.55 13.88 -8.25
C GLY A 62 0.01 14.99 -7.36
N LYS A 63 0.70 15.98 -7.90
CA LYS A 63 1.26 17.08 -7.11
C LYS A 63 0.18 17.85 -6.34
N GLY A 64 0.37 17.94 -5.02
CA GLY A 64 -0.56 18.60 -4.12
C GLY A 64 -1.71 17.71 -3.64
N MET A 65 -1.78 16.46 -4.12
CA MET A 65 -2.75 15.48 -3.65
C MET A 65 -2.17 14.65 -2.51
N THR A 66 -3.01 14.29 -1.56
CA THR A 66 -2.68 13.39 -0.45
C THR A 66 -3.46 12.08 -0.61
N ILE A 67 -2.76 10.97 -0.64
CA ILE A 67 -3.34 9.64 -0.86
C ILE A 67 -3.06 8.76 0.37
N ALA A 68 -4.09 8.12 0.92
CA ALA A 68 -3.91 7.04 1.88
C ALA A 68 -3.87 5.70 1.15
N VAL A 69 -2.89 4.86 1.47
CA VAL A 69 -2.84 3.46 1.05
C VAL A 69 -3.15 2.61 2.27
N ILE A 70 -4.29 1.90 2.24
CA ILE A 70 -4.74 1.00 3.30
C ILE A 70 -4.49 -0.42 2.82
N ASP A 71 -3.65 -1.18 3.56
CA ASP A 71 -3.16 -2.48 3.12
C ASP A 71 -2.66 -3.35 4.29
N ALA A 72 -2.10 -4.52 3.98
CA ALA A 72 -1.60 -5.49 4.97
C ALA A 72 -0.19 -5.19 5.52
N GLY A 73 0.52 -4.21 4.95
CA GLY A 73 1.88 -3.85 5.35
C GLY A 73 2.69 -3.25 4.21
N PHE A 74 3.88 -2.72 4.53
CA PHE A 74 4.70 -1.95 3.58
C PHE A 74 6.18 -2.37 3.67
N HIS A 75 6.43 -3.68 3.55
CA HIS A 75 7.73 -4.27 3.79
C HIS A 75 8.88 -3.56 3.07
N ASN A 76 9.88 -3.12 3.84
CA ASN A 76 11.10 -2.48 3.36
C ASN A 76 10.92 -1.18 2.54
N VAL A 77 9.77 -0.54 2.53
CA VAL A 77 9.58 0.75 1.83
C VAL A 77 10.61 1.79 2.30
N ASP A 78 10.94 1.79 3.58
CA ASP A 78 11.94 2.65 4.22
C ASP A 78 13.40 2.35 3.80
N LYS A 79 13.67 1.14 3.25
CA LYS A 79 15.00 0.64 2.89
C LYS A 79 15.25 0.57 1.39
N ILE A 80 14.20 0.42 0.59
CA ILE A 80 14.32 0.31 -0.88
C ILE A 80 14.77 1.65 -1.45
N GLU A 81 15.96 1.68 -2.08
CA GLU A 81 16.58 2.90 -2.61
C GLU A 81 15.66 3.65 -3.58
N ALA A 82 14.98 2.91 -4.47
CA ALA A 82 14.07 3.48 -5.46
C ALA A 82 12.81 4.11 -4.85
N MET A 83 12.49 3.83 -3.59
CA MET A 83 11.32 4.35 -2.87
C MET A 83 11.65 5.53 -1.93
N LYS A 84 12.92 5.83 -1.72
CA LYS A 84 13.35 6.90 -0.79
C LYS A 84 12.84 8.30 -1.12
N ASN A 85 12.47 8.53 -2.38
CA ASN A 85 11.96 9.83 -2.84
C ASN A 85 10.44 9.95 -2.74
N ILE A 86 9.74 8.89 -2.30
CA ILE A 86 8.29 8.95 -2.08
C ILE A 86 8.02 9.86 -0.89
N ASN A 87 7.12 10.83 -1.06
CA ASN A 87 6.72 11.72 0.02
C ASN A 87 5.72 11.04 0.95
N ILE A 88 6.24 10.32 1.96
CA ILE A 88 5.45 9.66 3.00
C ILE A 88 5.23 10.64 4.15
N LEU A 89 3.98 11.03 4.40
CA LEU A 89 3.58 11.94 5.47
C LEU A 89 3.57 11.27 6.84
N GLY A 90 3.31 9.98 6.87
CA GLY A 90 3.33 9.17 8.09
C GLY A 90 2.77 7.78 7.86
N THR A 91 2.80 7.00 8.93
CA THR A 91 2.33 5.61 8.94
C THR A 91 1.47 5.35 10.16
N ARG A 92 0.54 4.38 10.06
CA ARG A 92 -0.19 3.89 11.22
C ARG A 92 -0.58 2.43 11.06
N ASP A 93 -0.39 1.64 12.12
CA ASP A 93 -0.85 0.27 12.20
C ASP A 93 -2.09 0.18 13.10
N PHE A 94 -3.21 -0.30 12.54
CA PHE A 94 -4.47 -0.51 13.27
C PHE A 94 -4.63 -1.94 13.76
N VAL A 95 -3.84 -2.88 13.22
CA VAL A 95 -3.82 -4.29 13.63
C VAL A 95 -3.00 -4.45 14.90
N ASN A 96 -1.79 -3.90 14.90
CA ASN A 96 -0.88 -3.91 16.05
C ASN A 96 -0.13 -2.58 16.15
N PRO A 97 -0.61 -1.63 16.98
CA PRO A 97 -0.01 -0.30 17.10
C PRO A 97 1.47 -0.26 17.52
N GLU A 98 2.00 -1.37 18.06
CA GLU A 98 3.40 -1.50 18.49
C GLU A 98 4.30 -2.13 17.41
N ALA A 99 3.72 -2.59 16.28
CA ALA A 99 4.49 -3.21 15.21
C ALA A 99 5.13 -2.17 14.29
N ASP A 100 6.21 -2.60 13.63
CA ASP A 100 6.83 -1.84 12.54
C ASP A 100 6.13 -2.18 11.22
N ILE A 101 5.36 -1.26 10.70
CA ILE A 101 4.61 -1.41 9.43
C ILE A 101 5.52 -1.80 8.25
N TYR A 102 6.81 -1.47 8.34
CA TYR A 102 7.82 -1.81 7.33
C TYR A 102 8.42 -3.22 7.51
N ALA A 103 8.05 -3.94 8.56
CA ALA A 103 8.39 -5.34 8.76
C ALA A 103 7.25 -6.30 8.38
N GLU A 104 6.06 -5.77 8.10
CA GLU A 104 4.85 -6.51 7.78
C GLU A 104 4.76 -6.90 6.29
N SER A 105 3.58 -7.25 5.77
CA SER A 105 3.38 -7.72 4.39
C SER A 105 4.03 -6.83 3.33
N SER A 106 4.50 -7.45 2.25
CA SER A 106 5.02 -6.75 1.07
C SER A 106 3.93 -6.32 0.08
N HIS A 107 2.67 -6.69 0.32
CA HIS A 107 1.57 -6.40 -0.62
C HIS A 107 1.37 -4.89 -0.78
N GLY A 108 1.22 -4.15 0.31
CA GLY A 108 1.04 -2.70 0.24
C GLY A 108 2.27 -1.95 -0.32
N MET A 109 3.49 -2.48 -0.15
CA MET A 109 4.68 -1.95 -0.83
C MET A 109 4.53 -2.08 -2.36
N SER A 110 4.04 -3.22 -2.84
CA SER A 110 3.81 -3.45 -4.27
C SER A 110 2.71 -2.52 -4.81
N VAL A 111 1.61 -2.36 -4.07
CA VAL A 111 0.52 -1.42 -4.39
C VAL A 111 1.04 0.02 -4.43
N LEU A 112 1.76 0.45 -3.40
CA LEU A 112 2.37 1.78 -3.32
C LEU A 112 3.29 2.06 -4.52
N SER A 113 4.09 1.07 -4.94
CA SER A 113 5.00 1.21 -6.07
C SER A 113 4.28 1.56 -7.38
N CYS A 114 3.08 1.00 -7.60
CA CYS A 114 2.27 1.27 -8.80
C CYS A 114 1.79 2.72 -8.86
N MET A 115 1.68 3.40 -7.73
CA MET A 115 1.23 4.79 -7.65
C MET A 115 2.39 5.77 -7.47
N ALA A 116 3.28 5.50 -6.53
CA ALA A 116 4.21 6.47 -5.97
C ALA A 116 5.63 6.40 -6.54
N MET A 117 6.00 5.29 -7.21
CA MET A 117 7.37 5.12 -7.72
C MET A 117 7.73 6.26 -8.67
N ASN A 118 8.91 6.84 -8.50
CA ASN A 118 9.44 7.90 -9.36
C ASN A 118 10.93 7.66 -9.65
N GLN A 119 11.21 6.57 -10.34
CA GLN A 119 12.56 6.17 -10.73
C GLN A 119 12.63 6.06 -12.26
N PRO A 120 13.10 7.10 -12.95
CA PRO A 120 13.21 7.10 -14.41
C PRO A 120 13.99 5.88 -14.93
N ASN A 121 13.51 5.29 -16.03
CA ASN A 121 14.02 4.09 -16.69
C ASN A 121 13.87 2.77 -15.88
N VAL A 122 13.31 2.85 -14.68
CA VAL A 122 12.97 1.68 -13.85
C VAL A 122 11.46 1.55 -13.74
N MET A 123 10.80 2.53 -13.11
CA MET A 123 9.35 2.57 -12.95
C MET A 123 8.92 3.99 -12.55
N ILE A 124 7.87 4.49 -13.20
CA ILE A 124 7.14 5.68 -12.75
C ILE A 124 5.69 5.25 -12.54
N GLY A 125 5.18 5.47 -11.34
CA GLY A 125 3.81 5.17 -10.94
C GLY A 125 2.80 6.17 -11.49
N THR A 126 1.53 5.98 -11.14
CA THR A 126 0.43 6.82 -11.67
C THR A 126 0.34 8.20 -11.02
N ALA A 127 0.85 8.37 -9.78
CA ALA A 127 0.83 9.62 -9.02
C ALA A 127 2.17 9.87 -8.31
N PRO A 128 3.30 9.95 -9.06
CA PRO A 128 4.65 9.95 -8.49
C PRO A 128 5.00 11.24 -7.73
N GLU A 129 4.18 12.29 -7.81
CA GLU A 129 4.36 13.58 -7.13
C GLU A 129 3.33 13.80 -6.01
N ALA A 130 2.48 12.80 -5.70
CA ALA A 130 1.55 12.86 -4.58
C ALA A 130 2.27 12.64 -3.24
N SER A 131 1.57 12.96 -2.15
CA SER A 131 1.96 12.66 -0.78
C SER A 131 1.18 11.45 -0.27
N TYR A 132 1.78 10.62 0.57
CA TYR A 132 1.20 9.34 0.97
C TYR A 132 1.12 9.15 2.48
N TRP A 133 -0.03 8.64 2.96
CA TRP A 133 -0.18 7.98 4.25
C TRP A 133 -0.20 6.48 4.05
N LEU A 134 0.56 5.73 4.85
CA LEU A 134 0.60 4.27 4.80
C LEU A 134 -0.10 3.71 6.03
N LEU A 135 -1.22 3.02 5.83
CA LEU A 135 -2.10 2.57 6.89
C LEU A 135 -2.26 1.05 6.80
N ARG A 136 -1.93 0.33 7.88
CA ARG A 136 -2.16 -1.12 7.94
C ARG A 136 -3.46 -1.41 8.65
N SER A 137 -4.36 -2.16 7.98
CA SER A 137 -5.63 -2.62 8.54
C SER A 137 -5.84 -4.12 8.40
N GLU A 138 -4.91 -4.84 7.76
CA GLU A 138 -5.01 -6.26 7.47
C GLU A 138 -3.89 -7.06 8.11
N ASP A 139 -4.21 -8.30 8.50
CA ASP A 139 -3.26 -9.34 8.85
C ASP A 139 -3.29 -10.42 7.76
N GLU A 140 -2.26 -10.48 6.90
CA GLU A 140 -2.22 -11.42 5.76
C GLU A 140 -2.26 -12.90 6.15
N TYR A 141 -2.16 -13.21 7.44
CA TYR A 141 -2.18 -14.58 7.95
C TYR A 141 -3.56 -15.00 8.47
N SER A 142 -4.55 -14.12 8.45
CA SER A 142 -5.87 -14.38 9.00
C SER A 142 -6.95 -13.56 8.27
N GLU A 143 -8.17 -14.09 8.22
CA GLU A 143 -9.36 -13.40 7.70
C GLU A 143 -10.37 -13.28 8.84
N ASN A 144 -10.34 -12.18 9.55
CA ASN A 144 -11.15 -12.00 10.76
C ASN A 144 -12.11 -10.82 10.63
N LEU A 145 -13.30 -10.96 11.22
CA LEU A 145 -14.31 -9.90 11.24
C LEU A 145 -13.80 -8.56 11.78
N VAL A 146 -12.83 -8.60 12.70
CA VAL A 146 -12.25 -7.40 13.30
C VAL A 146 -11.49 -6.52 12.29
N GLU A 147 -11.05 -7.07 11.16
CA GLU A 147 -10.33 -6.34 10.12
C GLU A 147 -11.23 -5.28 9.46
N GLN A 148 -12.55 -5.52 9.43
CA GLN A 148 -13.51 -4.49 9.01
C GLN A 148 -13.51 -3.28 9.95
N ASP A 149 -13.36 -3.51 11.26
CA ASP A 149 -13.26 -2.45 12.26
C ASP A 149 -11.93 -1.70 12.13
N TYR A 150 -10.83 -2.41 11.86
CA TYR A 150 -9.52 -1.79 11.59
C TYR A 150 -9.57 -0.95 10.31
N TRP A 151 -10.19 -1.47 9.26
CA TRP A 151 -10.37 -0.72 8.03
C TRP A 151 -11.21 0.54 8.24
N ALA A 152 -12.33 0.43 8.95
CA ALA A 152 -13.17 1.59 9.29
C ALA A 152 -12.39 2.65 10.07
N ALA A 153 -11.59 2.23 11.07
CA ALA A 153 -10.74 3.13 11.83
C ALA A 153 -9.65 3.77 10.97
N ALA A 154 -9.12 3.05 9.97
CA ALA A 154 -8.14 3.58 9.01
C ALA A 154 -8.76 4.64 8.09
N ILE A 155 -10.00 4.44 7.63
CA ILE A 155 -10.75 5.43 6.85
C ILE A 155 -11.05 6.67 7.67
N GLU A 156 -11.53 6.54 8.92
CA GLU A 156 -11.78 7.67 9.81
C GLU A 156 -10.49 8.47 10.07
N PHE A 157 -9.36 7.77 10.24
CA PHE A 157 -8.07 8.43 10.38
C PHE A 157 -7.68 9.18 9.10
N ALA A 158 -7.83 8.55 7.93
CA ALA A 158 -7.51 9.17 6.64
C ALA A 158 -8.33 10.47 6.43
N ASP A 159 -9.63 10.46 6.73
CA ASP A 159 -10.47 11.65 6.71
C ASP A 159 -9.95 12.71 7.70
N SER A 160 -9.61 12.32 8.93
CA SER A 160 -9.16 13.23 9.98
C SER A 160 -7.87 13.97 9.67
N VAL A 161 -7.00 13.40 8.83
CA VAL A 161 -5.72 14.00 8.40
C VAL A 161 -5.83 14.69 7.03
N GLY A 162 -7.03 14.76 6.45
CA GLY A 162 -7.32 15.50 5.22
C GLY A 162 -6.82 14.83 3.95
N VAL A 163 -6.99 13.52 3.83
CA VAL A 163 -6.64 12.76 2.63
C VAL A 163 -7.65 13.03 1.51
N ASP A 164 -7.16 13.26 0.29
CA ASP A 164 -8.00 13.51 -0.88
C ASP A 164 -8.51 12.23 -1.53
N LEU A 165 -7.73 11.13 -1.44
CA LEU A 165 -8.03 9.86 -2.08
C LEU A 165 -7.54 8.69 -1.21
N VAL A 166 -8.33 7.62 -1.15
CA VAL A 166 -7.95 6.38 -0.49
C VAL A 166 -7.82 5.28 -1.53
N ASN A 167 -6.70 4.54 -1.49
CA ASN A 167 -6.55 3.27 -2.18
C ASN A 167 -6.64 2.14 -1.16
N THR A 168 -7.60 1.25 -1.34
CA THR A 168 -7.80 0.04 -0.56
C THR A 168 -7.73 -1.16 -1.48
N SER A 169 -6.67 -1.98 -1.37
CA SER A 169 -6.48 -3.18 -2.20
C SER A 169 -6.87 -4.45 -1.43
N LEU A 170 -8.03 -4.44 -0.81
CA LEU A 170 -8.57 -5.43 0.11
C LEU A 170 -10.00 -5.78 -0.27
N GLY A 171 -10.51 -6.91 0.25
CA GLY A 171 -11.92 -7.29 0.08
C GLY A 171 -12.35 -8.32 1.14
N TYR A 172 -13.55 -8.14 1.67
CA TYR A 172 -14.15 -9.01 2.68
C TYR A 172 -15.32 -9.78 2.06
N TYR A 173 -15.18 -11.10 1.90
CA TYR A 173 -16.22 -11.93 1.29
C TYR A 173 -16.43 -13.30 1.95
N SER A 174 -15.47 -13.77 2.73
CA SER A 174 -15.59 -14.97 3.57
C SER A 174 -14.72 -14.83 4.80
N PHE A 175 -15.18 -15.39 5.91
CA PHE A 175 -14.48 -15.35 7.20
C PHE A 175 -14.35 -16.77 7.75
N ASP A 176 -13.24 -17.06 8.42
CA ASP A 176 -12.96 -18.32 9.09
C ASP A 176 -13.63 -18.41 10.48
#